data_49fa0b5783a05e681fa3a6062378af72
#
_entry.id   49fa0b5783a05e681fa3a6062378af72
#
_cell.length_a   1.000
_cell.length_b   1.000
_cell.length_c   1.000
_cell.angle_alpha   90.00
_cell.angle_beta   90.00
_cell.angle_gamma   90.00
#
_symmetry.space_group_name_H-M   'P 1'
#
loop_
_entity.id
_entity.type
_entity.pdbx_description
1 polymer ?
#
loop_
_entity_poly.entity_id
_entity_poly.type
_entity_poly.pdbx_seq_one_letter_code
_entity_poly.pdbx_strand_id
1 'polypeptide(L)'
;MDAFELPDLDRQRVEAGKVYLEFLRTPALSLGLYVLPAGGVDAQQPHKEEEVYYVVSGRAMVRVGDEDRSVQPGSVIFAPPGLPHRFHSITEDLRLLVFFAPAEGTANR
;
A
#
# COMPACT_ATOMS: atom_id res chain seq x y z
N MET A 1 -10.13 -16.00 15.64
CA MET A 1 -10.26 -14.66 15.01
C MET A 1 -8.88 -14.04 14.87
N ASP A 2 -8.58 -13.50 13.71
CA ASP A 2 -7.36 -12.70 13.52
C ASP A 2 -7.74 -11.23 13.61
N ALA A 3 -7.12 -10.52 14.54
CA ALA A 3 -7.40 -9.11 14.76
C ALA A 3 -6.07 -8.36 14.91
N PHE A 4 -6.01 -7.15 14.37
CA PHE A 4 -4.77 -6.39 14.31
C PHE A 4 -5.01 -4.94 14.73
N GLU A 5 -4.03 -4.37 15.43
CA GLU A 5 -4.03 -2.96 15.78
C GLU A 5 -2.88 -2.28 15.05
N LEU A 6 -3.17 -1.16 14.38
CA LEU A 6 -2.16 -0.45 13.58
C LEU A 6 -0.91 -0.06 14.36
N PRO A 7 -1.00 0.43 15.61
CA PRO A 7 0.22 0.76 16.36
C PRO A 7 1.14 -0.44 16.55
N ASP A 8 0.58 -1.63 16.75
CA ASP A 8 1.36 -2.85 16.92
C ASP A 8 2.01 -3.27 15.59
N LEU A 9 1.27 -3.16 14.50
CA LEU A 9 1.80 -3.47 13.17
C LEU A 9 2.93 -2.52 12.79
N ASP A 10 2.79 -1.24 13.09
CA ASP A 10 3.82 -0.25 12.78
C ASP A 10 5.09 -0.53 13.59
N ARG A 11 4.94 -0.90 14.87
CA ARG A 11 6.07 -1.30 15.70
C ARG A 11 6.79 -2.53 15.12
N GLN A 12 6.03 -3.56 14.73
CA GLN A 12 6.59 -4.76 14.09
C GLN A 12 7.33 -4.41 12.80
N ARG A 13 6.76 -3.52 12.00
CA ARG A 13 7.38 -3.07 10.76
C ARG A 13 8.72 -2.39 11.01
N VAL A 14 8.76 -1.48 11.99
CA VAL A 14 9.98 -0.76 12.35
C VAL A 14 11.03 -1.73 12.87
N GLU A 15 10.67 -2.63 13.76
CA GLU A 15 11.59 -3.64 14.31
C GLU A 15 12.15 -4.56 13.24
N ALA A 16 11.35 -4.89 12.22
CA ALA A 16 11.78 -5.72 11.12
C ALA A 16 12.59 -4.94 10.07
N GLY A 17 12.67 -3.62 10.18
CA GLY A 17 13.37 -2.77 9.21
C GLY A 17 12.74 -2.77 7.83
N LYS A 18 11.41 -2.91 7.74
CA LYS A 18 10.70 -3.01 6.47
C LYS A 18 9.89 -1.76 6.17
N VAL A 19 9.81 -1.37 4.90
CA VAL A 19 8.86 -0.35 4.44
C VAL A 19 7.47 -0.94 4.26
N TYR A 20 7.39 -2.23 3.92
CA TYR A 20 6.14 -2.96 3.73
C TYR A 20 6.11 -4.20 4.61
N LEU A 21 5.11 -4.28 5.49
CA LEU A 21 4.88 -5.44 6.36
C LEU A 21 3.58 -6.11 5.96
N GLU A 22 3.68 -7.30 5.34
CA GLU A 22 2.49 -8.12 5.11
C GLU A 22 2.11 -8.77 6.44
N PHE A 23 0.87 -8.59 6.88
CA PHE A 23 0.43 -9.10 8.18
C PHE A 23 -0.74 -10.07 8.10
N LEU A 24 -1.36 -10.21 6.95
CA LEU A 24 -2.43 -11.18 6.73
C LEU A 24 -2.30 -11.74 5.32
N ARG A 25 -2.41 -13.06 5.22
CA ARG A 25 -2.33 -13.73 3.93
C ARG A 25 -3.24 -14.95 3.90
N THR A 26 -4.11 -14.99 2.88
CA THR A 26 -4.92 -16.15 2.51
C THR A 26 -4.75 -16.34 1.01
N PRO A 27 -5.19 -17.46 0.41
CA PRO A 27 -5.15 -17.57 -1.05
C PRO A 27 -5.91 -16.47 -1.78
N ALA A 28 -6.98 -15.96 -1.17
CA ALA A 28 -7.87 -14.99 -1.82
C ALA A 28 -7.42 -13.54 -1.65
N LEU A 29 -6.59 -13.23 -0.65
CA LEU A 29 -6.15 -11.86 -0.42
C LEU A 29 -4.89 -11.82 0.44
N SER A 30 -4.18 -10.69 0.36
CA SER A 30 -3.16 -10.34 1.36
C SER A 30 -3.32 -8.87 1.74
N LEU A 31 -2.92 -8.55 2.98
CA LEU A 31 -2.93 -7.21 3.51
C LEU A 31 -1.56 -6.86 4.07
N GLY A 32 -1.16 -5.62 3.85
CA GLY A 32 0.09 -5.10 4.40
C GLY A 32 -0.01 -3.66 4.81
N LEU A 33 0.92 -3.26 5.67
CA LEU A 33 1.14 -1.87 6.06
C LEU A 33 2.36 -1.35 5.32
N TYR A 34 2.18 -0.31 4.52
CA TYR A 34 3.21 0.30 3.70
C TYR A 34 3.45 1.73 4.16
N VAL A 35 4.68 2.07 4.50
CA VAL A 35 5.02 3.40 5.01
C VAL A 35 6.12 4.00 4.15
N LEU A 36 5.83 5.17 3.60
CA LEU A 36 6.77 5.94 2.78
C LEU A 36 7.02 7.28 3.48
N PRO A 37 8.29 7.64 3.74
CA PRO A 37 8.58 8.90 4.39
C PRO A 37 8.32 10.10 3.47
N ALA A 38 8.10 11.27 4.06
CA ALA A 38 8.04 12.53 3.31
C ALA A 38 9.31 12.66 2.46
N GLY A 39 9.14 13.04 1.19
CA GLY A 39 10.24 13.12 0.22
C GLY A 39 10.72 11.76 -0.30
N GLY A 40 10.12 10.67 0.15
CA GLY A 40 10.50 9.33 -0.28
C GLY A 40 10.04 8.98 -1.68
N VAL A 41 10.51 7.83 -2.15
CA VAL A 41 10.21 7.30 -3.49
C VAL A 41 9.47 5.98 -3.35
N ASP A 42 8.35 5.86 -4.08
CA ASP A 42 7.61 4.62 -4.20
C ASP A 42 8.13 3.87 -5.43
N ALA A 43 8.86 2.79 -5.19
CA ALA A 43 9.52 2.02 -6.24
C ALA A 43 8.73 0.80 -6.69
N GLN A 44 7.41 0.79 -6.48
CA GLN A 44 6.58 -0.36 -6.82
C GLN A 44 6.59 -0.67 -8.31
N GLN A 45 6.45 -1.96 -8.60
CA GLN A 45 6.22 -2.46 -9.95
C GLN A 45 4.75 -2.84 -10.10
N PRO A 46 4.18 -2.76 -11.32
CA PRO A 46 2.81 -3.20 -11.54
C PRO A 46 2.61 -4.66 -11.13
N HIS A 47 1.47 -4.94 -10.50
CA HIS A 47 1.11 -6.29 -10.07
C HIS A 47 0.00 -6.85 -10.95
N LYS A 48 -0.07 -8.18 -11.03
CA LYS A 48 -1.16 -8.88 -11.73
C LYS A 48 -2.40 -9.04 -10.84
N GLU A 49 -2.24 -8.83 -9.53
CA GLU A 49 -3.34 -8.81 -8.58
C GLU A 49 -4.10 -7.48 -8.69
N GLU A 50 -5.37 -7.49 -8.29
CA GLU A 50 -6.07 -6.25 -8.00
C GLU A 50 -5.48 -5.68 -6.71
N GLU A 51 -5.40 -4.36 -6.62
CA GLU A 51 -4.79 -3.69 -5.48
C GLU A 51 -5.63 -2.50 -5.04
N VAL A 52 -5.87 -2.40 -3.73
CA VAL A 52 -6.56 -1.27 -3.13
C VAL A 52 -5.69 -0.69 -2.04
N TYR A 53 -5.56 0.63 -2.04
CA TYR A 53 -4.89 1.37 -0.97
C TYR A 53 -5.90 2.13 -0.14
N TYR A 54 -5.71 2.11 1.17
CA TYR A 54 -6.40 2.99 2.10
C TYR A 54 -5.37 3.88 2.79
N VAL A 55 -5.51 5.19 2.66
CA VAL A 55 -4.59 6.14 3.30
C VAL A 55 -5.00 6.31 4.76
N VAL A 56 -4.15 5.81 5.66
CA VAL A 56 -4.35 5.92 7.10
C VAL A 56 -3.93 7.31 7.59
N SER A 57 -2.74 7.76 7.14
CA SER A 57 -2.22 9.07 7.50
C SER A 57 -1.24 9.55 6.43
N GLY A 58 -0.97 10.85 6.43
CA GLY A 58 -0.04 11.46 5.49
C GLY A 58 -0.74 12.08 4.28
N ARG A 59 0.07 12.76 3.45
CA ARG A 59 -0.39 13.44 2.24
C ARG A 59 0.60 13.25 1.12
N ALA A 60 0.07 13.00 -0.08
CA ALA A 60 0.87 12.76 -1.26
C ALA A 60 0.02 12.95 -2.53
N MET A 61 0.64 12.73 -3.66
CA MET A 61 -0.05 12.50 -4.93
C MET A 61 0.00 11.00 -5.23
N VAL A 62 -0.99 10.51 -5.97
CA VAL A 62 -0.96 9.16 -6.53
C VAL A 62 -1.17 9.26 -8.04
N ARG A 63 -0.39 8.50 -8.79
CA ARG A 63 -0.56 8.34 -10.23
C ARG A 63 -0.96 6.90 -10.51
N VAL A 64 -2.07 6.73 -11.22
CA VAL A 64 -2.54 5.43 -11.69
C VAL A 64 -2.75 5.55 -13.20
N GLY A 65 -1.96 4.82 -13.98
CA GLY A 65 -1.91 5.02 -15.42
C GLY A 65 -1.44 6.43 -15.74
N ASP A 66 -2.27 7.21 -16.40
CA ASP A 66 -1.99 8.61 -16.75
C ASP A 66 -2.78 9.61 -15.90
N GLU A 67 -3.48 9.13 -14.86
CA GLU A 67 -4.25 9.98 -13.96
C GLU A 67 -3.46 10.29 -12.71
N ASP A 68 -3.45 11.55 -12.29
CA ASP A 68 -2.85 12.01 -11.05
C ASP A 68 -3.92 12.63 -10.15
N ARG A 69 -3.82 12.37 -8.83
CA ARG A 69 -4.68 13.08 -7.87
C ARG A 69 -4.00 13.14 -6.50
N SER A 70 -4.41 14.13 -5.71
CA SER A 70 -3.96 14.22 -4.33
C SER A 70 -4.69 13.19 -3.45
N VAL A 71 -3.98 12.69 -2.44
CA VAL A 71 -4.54 11.78 -1.44
C VAL A 71 -4.26 12.30 -0.04
N GLN A 72 -5.12 11.93 0.88
CA GLN A 72 -5.11 12.37 2.28
C GLN A 72 -5.72 11.27 3.14
N PRO A 73 -5.65 11.37 4.48
CA PRO A 73 -6.28 10.37 5.34
C PRO A 73 -7.73 10.11 4.94
N GLY A 74 -8.06 8.84 4.75
CA GLY A 74 -9.38 8.41 4.31
C GLY A 74 -9.53 8.19 2.81
N SER A 75 -8.52 8.55 1.99
CA SER A 75 -8.56 8.25 0.55
C SER A 75 -8.48 6.75 0.30
N VAL A 76 -9.29 6.27 -0.64
CA VAL A 76 -9.27 4.87 -1.09
C VAL A 76 -8.95 4.88 -2.59
N ILE A 77 -7.90 4.16 -2.98
CA ILE A 77 -7.42 4.14 -4.37
C ILE A 77 -7.41 2.70 -4.88
N PHE A 78 -8.02 2.49 -6.04
CA PHE A 78 -7.95 1.21 -6.73
C PHE A 78 -6.94 1.28 -7.86
N ALA A 79 -6.00 0.33 -7.86
CA ALA A 79 -5.02 0.15 -8.93
C ALA A 79 -5.36 -1.14 -9.70
N PRO A 80 -5.86 -1.01 -10.94
CA PRO A 80 -6.19 -2.19 -11.76
C PRO A 80 -4.96 -3.06 -12.04
N PRO A 81 -5.15 -4.37 -12.25
CA PRO A 81 -4.05 -5.27 -12.59
C PRO A 81 -3.22 -4.79 -13.78
N GLY A 82 -1.90 -4.86 -13.67
CA GLY A 82 -0.99 -4.55 -14.76
C GLY A 82 -0.82 -3.08 -15.09
N LEU A 83 -1.60 -2.19 -14.51
CA LEU A 83 -1.51 -0.76 -14.78
C LEU A 83 -0.44 -0.13 -13.89
N PRO A 84 0.53 0.61 -14.46
CA PRO A 84 1.53 1.30 -13.66
C PRO A 84 0.90 2.27 -12.67
N HIS A 85 1.38 2.25 -11.43
CA HIS A 85 0.88 3.13 -10.39
C HIS A 85 1.98 3.41 -9.38
N ARG A 86 1.94 4.60 -8.77
CA ARG A 86 2.87 4.96 -7.70
C ARG A 86 2.37 6.19 -6.95
N PHE A 87 2.78 6.27 -5.69
CA PHE A 87 2.66 7.50 -4.92
C PHE A 87 3.89 8.36 -5.21
N HIS A 88 3.71 9.67 -5.17
CA HIS A 88 4.79 10.63 -5.40
C HIS A 88 4.47 11.95 -4.70
N SER A 89 5.44 12.86 -4.68
CA SER A 89 5.26 14.17 -4.04
C SER A 89 4.72 14.02 -2.62
N ILE A 90 5.36 13.13 -1.86
CA ILE A 90 4.96 12.81 -0.49
C ILE A 90 5.40 13.96 0.40
N THR A 91 4.45 14.70 0.97
CA THR A 91 4.72 15.87 1.80
C THR A 91 4.64 15.57 3.30
N GLU A 92 3.94 14.51 3.68
CA GLU A 92 3.87 14.01 5.06
C GLU A 92 4.03 12.50 5.00
N ASP A 93 4.69 11.90 6.00
CA ASP A 93 4.90 10.45 6.05
C ASP A 93 3.59 9.73 5.76
N LEU A 94 3.61 8.89 4.73
CA LEU A 94 2.43 8.24 4.18
C LEU A 94 2.29 6.84 4.74
N ARG A 95 1.20 6.57 5.45
CA ARG A 95 0.87 5.23 5.95
C ARG A 95 -0.33 4.70 5.19
N LEU A 96 -0.16 3.54 4.59
CA LEU A 96 -1.14 2.90 3.72
C LEU A 96 -1.44 1.49 4.18
N LEU A 97 -2.73 1.14 4.23
CA LEU A 97 -3.12 -0.26 4.19
C LEU A 97 -3.24 -0.67 2.73
N VAL A 98 -2.62 -1.78 2.39
CA VAL A 98 -2.58 -2.30 1.02
C VAL A 98 -3.25 -3.65 0.98
N PHE A 99 -4.23 -3.79 0.09
CA PHE A 99 -5.02 -5.00 -0.10
C PHE A 99 -4.73 -5.55 -1.49
N PHE A 100 -4.30 -6.81 -1.58
CA PHE A 100 -4.15 -7.51 -2.86
C PHE A 100 -5.15 -8.65 -2.96
N ALA A 101 -5.74 -8.82 -4.13
CA ALA A 101 -6.63 -9.95 -4.42
C ALA A 101 -6.34 -10.49 -5.83
N PRO A 102 -5.96 -11.77 -5.95
CA PRO A 102 -5.56 -12.68 -4.87
C PRO A 102 -4.32 -12.20 -4.12
N ALA A 103 -3.85 -12.97 -3.16
CA ALA A 103 -2.68 -12.59 -2.36
C ALA A 103 -1.51 -12.18 -3.26
N GLU A 104 -0.73 -11.21 -2.80
CA GLU A 104 0.39 -10.66 -3.57
C GLU A 104 1.32 -11.76 -4.09
N GLY A 105 1.66 -11.68 -5.38
CA GLY A 105 2.56 -12.64 -6.02
C GLY A 105 1.90 -13.94 -6.46
N THR A 106 0.59 -14.12 -6.23
CA THR A 106 -0.10 -15.39 -6.54
C THR A 106 -1.02 -15.34 -7.76
N ALA A 107 -1.27 -14.17 -8.34
CA ALA A 107 -2.05 -14.11 -9.57
C ALA A 107 -1.34 -14.90 -10.67
N ASN A 108 -2.14 -15.48 -11.57
CA ASN A 108 -1.60 -16.30 -12.64
C ASN A 108 -0.63 -15.48 -13.50
N ARG A 109 0.60 -15.98 -13.63
CA ARG A 109 1.69 -15.30 -14.32
C ARG A 109 2.18 -16.06 -15.53
#